data_7bb3893ff7a2e6102fce0c425847c707
#
_entry.id   7bb3893ff7a2e6102fce0c425847c707
#
_cell.length_a   1.000
_cell.length_b   1.000
_cell.length_c   1.000
_cell.angle_alpha   90.00
_cell.angle_beta   90.00
_cell.angle_gamma   90.00
#
_symmetry.space_group_name_H-M   'P 1'
#
loop_
_entity.id
_entity.type
_entity.pdbx_description
1 polymer ?
#
loop_
_entity_poly.entity_id
_entity_poly.type
_entity_poly.pdbx_seq_one_letter_code
_entity_poly.pdbx_strand_id
1 'polypeptide(L)'
;MPRIDFTNGKRAPEGRILQLHDDEPVIIEGIHGLNPMLLSPEVDESKIFRIYVSALTTLNLDDHNRIRTTDIRILRRLVRDYMTRNASMEHTLGMWASVRRGEEKWIFPYQENADALFNTTLLYEVSVLKKYVYPLLEEVPPESKYYAMARDIVKFLNYILDADIEDEIPPTSILREFIGGNTYYR
;
A
#
# COMPACT_ATOMS: atom_id res chain seq x y z
N MET A 1 2.77 -11.27 -21.56
CA MET A 1 2.41 -10.97 -20.17
C MET A 1 1.14 -11.74 -19.81
N PRO A 2 1.12 -12.49 -18.72
CA PRO A 2 -0.08 -13.19 -18.27
C PRO A 2 -1.15 -12.19 -17.83
N ARG A 3 -2.41 -12.52 -18.09
CA ARG A 3 -3.57 -11.80 -17.56
C ARG A 3 -4.14 -12.60 -16.41
N ILE A 4 -4.48 -11.93 -15.32
CA ILE A 4 -5.09 -12.58 -14.15
C ILE A 4 -6.57 -12.17 -14.09
N ASP A 5 -7.43 -13.16 -13.99
CA ASP A 5 -8.82 -12.98 -13.64
C ASP A 5 -8.92 -12.87 -12.12
N PHE A 6 -9.03 -11.65 -11.62
CA PHE A 6 -9.09 -11.37 -10.18
C PHE A 6 -10.38 -11.86 -9.54
N THR A 7 -11.45 -12.02 -10.31
CA THR A 7 -12.75 -12.51 -9.81
C THR A 7 -12.66 -13.99 -9.46
N ASN A 8 -11.95 -14.75 -10.30
CA ASN A 8 -11.80 -16.19 -10.12
C ASN A 8 -10.46 -16.61 -9.52
N GLY A 9 -9.55 -15.66 -9.29
CA GLY A 9 -8.21 -15.90 -8.76
C GLY A 9 -7.34 -16.80 -9.65
N LYS A 10 -7.61 -16.83 -10.97
CA LYS A 10 -6.94 -17.71 -11.91
C LYS A 10 -6.25 -16.93 -13.03
N ARG A 11 -5.21 -17.55 -13.59
CA ARG A 11 -4.56 -17.04 -14.80
C ARG A 11 -5.49 -17.24 -16.00
N ALA A 12 -5.75 -16.16 -16.73
CA ALA A 12 -6.50 -16.25 -17.99
C ALA A 12 -5.71 -17.06 -19.04
N PRO A 13 -6.38 -17.84 -19.89
CA PRO A 13 -5.72 -18.65 -20.91
C PRO A 13 -4.96 -17.80 -21.95
N GLU A 14 -5.41 -16.57 -22.17
CA GLU A 14 -4.80 -15.65 -23.12
C GLU A 14 -3.93 -14.62 -22.39
N GLY A 15 -2.75 -14.37 -22.91
CA GLY A 15 -1.82 -13.33 -22.48
C GLY A 15 -1.63 -12.27 -23.56
N ARG A 16 -1.06 -11.13 -23.18
CA ARG A 16 -0.65 -10.08 -24.12
C ARG A 16 0.85 -10.20 -24.39
N ILE A 17 1.24 -10.19 -25.66
CA ILE A 17 2.64 -10.03 -26.07
C ILE A 17 2.88 -8.52 -26.22
N LEU A 18 3.91 -8.01 -25.57
CA LEU A 18 4.44 -6.68 -25.77
C LEU A 18 5.70 -6.82 -26.62
N GLN A 19 5.70 -6.15 -27.75
CA GLN A 19 6.89 -5.97 -28.58
C GLN A 19 7.32 -4.52 -28.41
N LEU A 20 8.56 -4.32 -28.01
CA LEU A 20 9.15 -3.00 -27.79
C LEU A 20 10.04 -2.65 -28.95
N HIS A 21 10.10 -1.37 -29.28
CA HIS A 21 11.12 -0.80 -30.16
C HIS A 21 12.30 -0.32 -29.30
N ASP A 22 13.44 -0.06 -29.92
CA ASP A 22 14.72 0.19 -29.21
C ASP A 22 14.71 1.41 -28.28
N ASP A 23 13.81 2.37 -28.50
CA ASP A 23 13.67 3.61 -27.76
C ASP A 23 12.44 3.66 -26.82
N GLU A 24 11.70 2.54 -26.73
CA GLU A 24 10.50 2.46 -25.89
C GLU A 24 10.82 1.92 -24.49
N PRO A 25 10.72 2.73 -23.42
CA PRO A 25 10.84 2.23 -22.07
C PRO A 25 9.58 1.49 -21.64
N VAL A 26 9.72 0.44 -20.84
CA VAL A 26 8.63 -0.26 -20.17
C VAL A 26 8.66 0.03 -18.69
N ILE A 27 7.54 0.50 -18.15
CA ILE A 27 7.34 0.63 -16.72
C ILE A 27 6.69 -0.66 -16.22
N ILE A 28 7.36 -1.35 -15.30
CA ILE A 28 6.85 -2.54 -14.61
C ILE A 28 6.61 -2.16 -13.17
N GLU A 29 5.36 -2.20 -12.72
CA GLU A 29 5.01 -1.95 -11.32
C GLU A 29 4.54 -3.22 -10.62
N GLY A 30 4.79 -3.29 -9.33
CA GLY A 30 4.28 -4.34 -8.46
C GLY A 30 5.14 -4.52 -7.20
N ILE A 31 4.55 -5.17 -6.21
CA ILE A 31 5.22 -5.40 -4.91
C ILE A 31 6.51 -6.24 -5.03
N HIS A 32 6.67 -6.95 -6.13
CA HIS A 32 7.86 -7.75 -6.42
C HIS A 32 8.79 -7.09 -7.46
N GLY A 33 8.54 -5.84 -7.86
CA GLY A 33 9.27 -5.17 -8.94
C GLY A 33 10.78 -5.09 -8.75
N LEU A 34 11.24 -5.04 -7.49
CA LEU A 34 12.67 -5.03 -7.15
C LEU A 34 13.30 -6.43 -7.03
N ASN A 35 12.50 -7.49 -7.10
CA ASN A 35 13.03 -8.85 -7.01
C ASN A 35 13.76 -9.23 -8.30
N PRO A 36 15.09 -9.46 -8.28
CA PRO A 36 15.87 -9.78 -9.48
C PRO A 36 15.43 -11.07 -10.16
N MET A 37 14.74 -11.97 -9.45
CA MET A 37 14.22 -13.21 -10.02
C MET A 37 13.06 -13.02 -11.01
N LEU A 38 12.49 -11.81 -11.10
CA LEU A 38 11.43 -11.50 -12.08
C LEU A 38 11.98 -11.17 -13.47
N LEU A 39 13.25 -10.86 -13.56
CA LEU A 39 13.90 -10.50 -14.82
C LEU A 39 14.63 -11.71 -15.38
N SER A 40 14.60 -11.85 -16.73
CA SER A 40 15.43 -12.82 -17.40
C SER A 40 16.91 -12.43 -17.22
N PRO A 41 17.82 -13.41 -17.03
CA PRO A 41 19.27 -13.15 -17.05
C PRO A 41 19.81 -12.53 -18.35
N GLU A 42 19.01 -12.57 -19.41
CA GLU A 42 19.35 -11.98 -20.71
C GLU A 42 19.13 -10.46 -20.77
N VAL A 43 18.42 -9.89 -19.77
CA VAL A 43 18.20 -8.45 -19.71
C VAL A 43 19.45 -7.78 -19.17
N ASP A 44 20.00 -6.84 -19.94
CA ASP A 44 21.17 -6.07 -19.55
C ASP A 44 20.82 -5.16 -18.35
N GLU A 45 21.49 -5.36 -17.22
CA GLU A 45 21.30 -4.60 -15.99
C GLU A 45 21.50 -3.09 -16.20
N SER A 46 22.34 -2.66 -17.12
CA SER A 46 22.58 -1.24 -17.44
C SER A 46 21.35 -0.54 -18.05
N LYS A 47 20.38 -1.32 -18.52
CA LYS A 47 19.11 -0.81 -19.09
C LYS A 47 17.96 -0.79 -18.08
N ILE A 48 18.22 -1.15 -16.83
CA ILE A 48 17.21 -1.26 -15.79
C ILE A 48 17.39 -0.10 -14.82
N PHE A 49 16.32 0.62 -14.54
CA PHE A 49 16.27 1.63 -13.49
C PHE A 49 15.21 1.24 -12.47
N ARG A 50 15.61 1.05 -11.22
CA ARG A 50 14.77 0.56 -10.14
C ARG A 50 14.37 1.66 -9.19
N ILE A 51 13.08 1.80 -8.96
CA ILE A 51 12.54 2.78 -8.02
C ILE A 51 11.82 2.04 -6.88
N TYR A 52 12.28 2.25 -5.65
CA TYR A 52 11.56 1.80 -4.46
C TYR A 52 10.56 2.87 -4.04
N VAL A 53 9.26 2.54 -4.11
CA VAL A 53 8.17 3.46 -3.75
C VAL A 53 7.55 2.98 -2.45
N SER A 54 7.62 3.80 -1.40
CA SER A 54 7.08 3.44 -0.08
C SER A 54 6.69 4.68 0.74
N ALA A 55 5.77 4.48 1.69
CA ALA A 55 5.43 5.50 2.68
C ALA A 55 6.47 5.49 3.80
N LEU A 56 7.59 6.15 3.59
CA LEU A 56 8.70 6.22 4.55
C LEU A 56 8.45 7.36 5.54
N THR A 57 7.60 7.10 6.54
CA THR A 57 7.24 8.08 7.55
C THR A 57 8.43 8.50 8.40
N THR A 58 8.59 9.81 8.57
CA THR A 58 9.60 10.45 9.44
C THR A 58 8.98 11.13 10.65
N LEU A 59 7.68 10.97 10.87
CA LEU A 59 6.94 11.58 11.97
C LEU A 59 7.08 10.77 13.26
N ASN A 60 7.14 11.48 14.36
CA ASN A 60 7.06 10.93 15.71
C ASN A 60 5.71 11.29 16.35
N LEU A 61 5.23 10.42 17.23
CA LEU A 61 4.11 10.73 18.13
C LEU A 61 4.58 11.55 19.33
N ASP A 62 5.77 11.24 19.82
CA ASP A 62 6.46 11.91 20.93
C ASP A 62 7.97 11.78 20.76
N ASP A 63 8.76 12.20 21.76
CA ASP A 63 10.23 12.19 21.71
C ASP A 63 10.85 10.80 21.53
N HIS A 64 10.10 9.72 21.80
CA HIS A 64 10.62 8.35 21.80
C HIS A 64 9.87 7.41 20.88
N ASN A 65 8.66 7.76 20.42
CA ASN A 65 7.78 6.89 19.66
C ASN A 65 7.59 7.42 18.24
N ARG A 66 8.25 6.75 17.28
CA ARG A 66 8.10 7.02 15.86
C ARG A 66 6.85 6.33 15.30
N ILE A 67 6.12 7.01 14.42
CA ILE A 67 5.11 6.37 13.57
C ILE A 67 5.83 5.43 12.60
N ARG A 68 5.47 4.15 12.60
CA ARG A 68 6.13 3.15 11.75
C ARG A 68 5.53 3.22 10.34
N THR A 69 6.35 2.91 9.35
CA THR A 69 5.88 2.71 7.96
C THR A 69 4.76 1.67 7.89
N THR A 70 4.82 0.64 8.74
CA THR A 70 3.78 -0.40 8.83
C THR A 70 2.45 0.11 9.34
N ASP A 71 2.46 1.14 10.21
CA ASP A 71 1.23 1.75 10.74
C ASP A 71 0.50 2.53 9.63
N ILE A 72 1.25 3.27 8.82
CA ILE A 72 0.68 3.95 7.64
C ILE A 72 0.15 2.93 6.63
N ARG A 73 0.91 1.89 6.35
CA ARG A 73 0.54 0.87 5.36
C ARG A 73 -0.74 0.12 5.75
N ILE A 74 -0.91 -0.22 7.04
CA ILE A 74 -2.14 -0.87 7.48
C ILE A 74 -3.34 0.08 7.39
N LEU A 75 -3.19 1.35 7.76
CA LEU A 75 -4.27 2.34 7.62
C LEU A 75 -4.69 2.52 6.16
N ARG A 76 -3.74 2.77 5.26
CA ARG A 76 -4.00 2.84 3.81
C ARG A 76 -4.74 1.60 3.31
N ARG A 77 -4.31 0.41 3.74
CA ARG A 77 -4.94 -0.85 3.33
C ARG A 77 -6.35 -0.99 3.88
N LEU A 78 -6.59 -0.70 5.16
CA LEU A 78 -7.92 -0.78 5.77
C LEU A 78 -8.91 0.12 5.04
N VAL A 79 -8.55 1.37 4.80
CA VAL A 79 -9.40 2.31 4.06
C VAL A 79 -9.65 1.83 2.64
N ARG A 80 -8.59 1.48 1.88
CA ARG A 80 -8.75 1.01 0.50
C ARG A 80 -9.61 -0.23 0.40
N ASP A 81 -9.32 -1.26 1.21
CA ASP A 81 -10.02 -2.55 1.14
C ASP A 81 -11.51 -2.37 1.51
N TYR A 82 -11.81 -1.45 2.44
CA TYR A 82 -13.19 -1.08 2.76
C TYR A 82 -13.86 -0.31 1.62
N MET A 83 -13.25 0.78 1.14
CA MET A 83 -13.84 1.68 0.16
C MET A 83 -13.99 1.07 -1.23
N THR A 84 -13.01 0.25 -1.67
CA THR A 84 -12.94 -0.21 -3.06
C THR A 84 -13.21 -1.70 -3.25
N ARG A 85 -13.10 -2.51 -2.19
CA ARG A 85 -13.21 -3.97 -2.26
C ARG A 85 -14.33 -4.54 -1.41
N ASN A 86 -15.08 -3.67 -0.72
CA ASN A 86 -16.15 -4.05 0.20
C ASN A 86 -15.71 -5.10 1.24
N ALA A 87 -14.45 -5.01 1.70
CA ALA A 87 -13.89 -5.93 2.68
C ALA A 87 -14.15 -5.42 4.11
N SER A 88 -14.51 -6.32 5.02
CA SER A 88 -14.65 -5.97 6.43
C SER A 88 -13.30 -5.69 7.09
N MET A 89 -13.30 -4.96 8.21
CA MET A 89 -12.09 -4.71 9.00
C MET A 89 -11.45 -6.01 9.44
N GLU A 90 -12.24 -6.97 9.94
CA GLU A 90 -11.74 -8.27 10.37
C GLU A 90 -11.08 -9.07 9.24
N HIS A 91 -11.63 -9.00 8.03
CA HIS A 91 -11.04 -9.65 6.86
C HIS A 91 -9.64 -9.08 6.58
N THR A 92 -9.53 -7.75 6.52
CA THR A 92 -8.26 -7.08 6.22
C THR A 92 -7.23 -7.29 7.33
N LEU A 93 -7.64 -7.17 8.61
CA LEU A 93 -6.78 -7.47 9.76
C LEU A 93 -6.29 -8.92 9.74
N GLY A 94 -7.17 -9.86 9.36
CA GLY A 94 -6.84 -11.28 9.24
C GLY A 94 -5.77 -11.58 8.20
N MET A 95 -5.76 -10.82 7.11
CA MET A 95 -4.73 -10.95 6.07
C MET A 95 -3.40 -10.28 6.43
N TRP A 96 -3.38 -9.36 7.40
CA TRP A 96 -2.24 -8.50 7.66
C TRP A 96 -0.96 -9.27 7.99
N ALA A 97 -1.04 -10.29 8.83
CA ALA A 97 0.12 -11.13 9.15
C ALA A 97 0.74 -11.80 7.91
N SER A 98 -0.09 -12.22 6.95
CA SER A 98 0.39 -12.79 5.68
C SER A 98 1.07 -11.73 4.80
N VAL A 99 0.49 -10.53 4.75
CA VAL A 99 1.08 -9.39 4.03
C VAL A 99 2.45 -9.06 4.59
N ARG A 100 2.57 -8.96 5.92
CA ARG A 100 3.84 -8.69 6.61
C ARG A 100 4.93 -9.72 6.28
N ARG A 101 4.58 -11.01 6.33
CA ARG A 101 5.52 -12.07 5.92
C ARG A 101 5.96 -11.94 4.45
N GLY A 102 5.04 -11.51 3.58
CA GLY A 102 5.36 -11.24 2.18
C GLY A 102 6.33 -10.07 2.01
N GLU A 103 6.13 -8.98 2.74
CA GLU A 103 7.01 -7.81 2.75
C GLU A 103 8.42 -8.17 3.23
N GLU A 104 8.52 -8.88 4.34
CA GLU A 104 9.79 -9.31 4.93
C GLU A 104 10.57 -10.28 4.04
N LYS A 105 9.87 -11.12 3.28
CA LYS A 105 10.51 -12.12 2.42
C LYS A 105 10.83 -11.59 1.03
N TRP A 106 9.98 -10.72 0.46
CA TRP A 106 10.00 -10.43 -0.97
C TRP A 106 10.17 -8.95 -1.33
N ILE A 107 10.13 -8.04 -0.34
CA ILE A 107 10.26 -6.60 -0.59
C ILE A 107 11.49 -6.05 0.10
N PHE A 108 11.54 -6.13 1.43
CA PHE A 108 12.61 -5.50 2.20
C PHE A 108 14.02 -5.99 1.89
N PRO A 109 14.28 -7.29 1.59
CA PRO A 109 15.63 -7.73 1.21
C PRO A 109 16.15 -7.11 -0.08
N TYR A 110 15.25 -6.59 -0.93
CA TYR A 110 15.62 -6.03 -2.23
C TYR A 110 15.53 -4.51 -2.30
N GLN A 111 15.17 -3.85 -1.22
CA GLN A 111 15.04 -2.38 -1.21
C GLN A 111 16.38 -1.67 -1.48
N GLU A 112 17.49 -2.25 -1.03
CA GLU A 112 18.84 -1.74 -1.27
C GLU A 112 19.29 -1.86 -2.74
N ASN A 113 18.56 -2.64 -3.55
CA ASN A 113 18.84 -2.77 -4.97
C ASN A 113 18.20 -1.64 -5.81
N ALA A 114 17.51 -0.71 -5.17
CA ALA A 114 16.88 0.41 -5.87
C ALA A 114 17.90 1.50 -6.20
N ASP A 115 17.82 2.01 -7.43
CA ASP A 115 18.62 3.14 -7.89
C ASP A 115 18.09 4.45 -7.30
N ALA A 116 16.80 4.52 -6.99
CA ALA A 116 16.15 5.66 -6.37
C ALA A 116 15.09 5.24 -5.35
N LEU A 117 14.92 6.05 -4.29
CA LEU A 117 13.87 5.94 -3.30
C LEU A 117 12.85 7.06 -3.50
N PHE A 118 11.58 6.69 -3.61
CA PHE A 118 10.49 7.65 -3.67
C PHE A 118 9.59 7.53 -2.44
N ASN A 119 9.64 8.54 -1.58
CA ASN A 119 8.82 8.59 -0.37
C ASN A 119 7.41 9.12 -0.69
N THR A 120 6.40 8.28 -0.48
CA THR A 120 4.99 8.63 -0.70
C THR A 120 4.25 9.08 0.56
N THR A 121 4.95 9.31 1.66
CA THR A 121 4.33 9.80 2.90
C THR A 121 3.83 11.23 2.73
N LEU A 122 2.60 11.47 3.15
CA LEU A 122 2.03 12.81 3.31
C LEU A 122 1.87 13.09 4.80
N LEU A 123 2.29 14.28 5.25
CA LEU A 123 2.29 14.62 6.68
C LEU A 123 0.90 14.56 7.32
N TYR A 124 -0.13 14.86 6.54
CA TYR A 124 -1.53 14.93 6.99
C TYR A 124 -2.30 13.62 6.75
N GLU A 125 -1.72 12.63 6.10
CA GLU A 125 -2.48 11.45 5.66
C GLU A 125 -3.11 10.65 6.80
N VAL A 126 -2.41 10.53 7.95
CA VAL A 126 -2.96 9.79 9.09
C VAL A 126 -4.21 10.46 9.64
N SER A 127 -4.20 11.80 9.73
CA SER A 127 -5.34 12.58 10.17
C SER A 127 -6.56 12.44 9.27
N VAL A 128 -6.33 12.36 7.96
CA VAL A 128 -7.40 12.13 6.99
C VAL A 128 -7.87 10.67 7.02
N LEU A 129 -6.97 9.69 6.99
CA LEU A 129 -7.32 8.27 7.00
C LEU A 129 -8.04 7.86 8.27
N LYS A 130 -7.73 8.49 9.41
CA LYS A 130 -8.38 8.26 10.70
C LYS A 130 -9.89 8.39 10.59
N LYS A 131 -10.39 9.44 9.95
CA LYS A 131 -11.82 9.70 9.76
C LYS A 131 -12.58 8.50 9.19
N TYR A 132 -11.93 7.78 8.25
CA TYR A 132 -12.52 6.63 7.58
C TYR A 132 -12.40 5.35 8.38
N VAL A 133 -11.27 5.12 9.04
CA VAL A 133 -10.98 3.81 9.62
C VAL A 133 -11.34 3.72 11.10
N TYR A 134 -11.30 4.83 11.83
CA TYR A 134 -11.52 4.83 13.28
C TYR A 134 -12.90 4.27 13.69
N PRO A 135 -14.04 4.77 13.14
CA PRO A 135 -15.35 4.25 13.52
C PRO A 135 -15.50 2.76 13.19
N LEU A 136 -14.94 2.31 12.06
CA LEU A 136 -15.02 0.92 11.64
C LEU A 136 -14.18 -0.02 12.52
N LEU A 137 -13.07 0.46 13.07
CA LEU A 137 -12.27 -0.31 14.02
C LEU A 137 -12.95 -0.41 15.39
N GLU A 138 -13.72 0.60 15.77
CA GLU A 138 -14.49 0.56 17.01
C GLU A 138 -15.64 -0.47 16.97
N GLU A 139 -16.18 -0.75 15.78
CA GLU A 139 -17.21 -1.75 15.57
C GLU A 139 -16.70 -3.19 15.66
N VAL A 140 -15.37 -3.44 15.66
CA VAL A 140 -14.83 -4.78 15.82
C VAL A 140 -15.18 -5.32 17.21
N PRO A 141 -15.95 -6.43 17.28
CA PRO A 141 -16.49 -6.89 18.56
C PRO A 141 -15.41 -7.55 19.44
N PRO A 142 -15.58 -7.52 20.78
CA PRO A 142 -14.63 -8.09 21.74
C PRO A 142 -14.34 -9.58 21.54
N GLU A 143 -15.29 -10.32 20.96
CA GLU A 143 -15.18 -11.76 20.69
C GLU A 143 -14.31 -12.05 19.47
N SER A 144 -14.02 -11.03 18.66
CA SER A 144 -13.17 -11.18 17.49
C SER A 144 -11.73 -11.46 17.89
N LYS A 145 -11.11 -12.44 17.25
CA LYS A 145 -9.67 -12.70 17.41
C LYS A 145 -8.77 -11.53 16.94
N TYR A 146 -9.37 -10.56 16.25
CA TYR A 146 -8.68 -9.35 15.78
C TYR A 146 -8.93 -8.13 16.66
N TYR A 147 -9.73 -8.28 17.72
CA TYR A 147 -10.09 -7.18 18.61
C TYR A 147 -8.88 -6.47 19.21
N ALA A 148 -7.92 -7.22 19.74
CA ALA A 148 -6.71 -6.62 20.31
C ALA A 148 -5.95 -5.77 19.29
N MET A 149 -5.79 -6.26 18.05
CA MET A 149 -5.14 -5.53 16.99
C MET A 149 -5.90 -4.27 16.57
N ALA A 150 -7.24 -4.36 16.48
CA ALA A 150 -8.09 -3.21 16.21
C ALA A 150 -7.95 -2.14 17.29
N ARG A 151 -7.97 -2.55 18.57
CA ARG A 151 -7.80 -1.62 19.72
C ARG A 151 -6.41 -0.98 19.78
N ASP A 152 -5.35 -1.69 19.35
CA ASP A 152 -4.02 -1.11 19.28
C ASP A 152 -3.94 -0.01 18.21
N ILE A 153 -4.58 -0.22 17.05
CA ILE A 153 -4.68 0.82 16.01
C ILE A 153 -5.50 2.01 16.51
N VAL A 154 -6.64 1.77 17.18
CA VAL A 154 -7.47 2.83 17.77
C VAL A 154 -6.67 3.64 18.79
N LYS A 155 -5.90 2.97 19.67
CA LYS A 155 -5.02 3.66 20.63
C LYS A 155 -4.02 4.58 19.95
N PHE A 156 -3.38 4.10 18.89
CA PHE A 156 -2.47 4.90 18.08
C PHE A 156 -3.17 6.11 17.49
N LEU A 157 -4.37 5.93 16.91
CA LEU A 157 -5.15 7.01 16.30
C LEU A 157 -5.66 8.05 17.32
N ASN A 158 -5.78 7.69 18.59
CA ASN A 158 -6.17 8.65 19.64
C ASN A 158 -5.14 9.75 19.89
N TYR A 159 -3.88 9.54 19.47
CA TYR A 159 -2.84 10.59 19.53
C TYR A 159 -2.86 11.52 18.32
N ILE A 160 -3.68 11.25 17.33
CA ILE A 160 -3.75 12.00 16.07
C ILE A 160 -5.02 12.86 16.07
N LEU A 161 -4.88 14.12 15.72
CA LEU A 161 -6.03 15.00 15.49
C LEU A 161 -6.71 14.66 14.17
N ASP A 162 -8.02 14.84 14.12
CA ASP A 162 -8.77 14.74 12.86
C ASP A 162 -8.46 15.95 11.97
N ALA A 163 -8.40 15.71 10.66
CA ALA A 163 -8.30 16.76 9.66
C ALA A 163 -9.45 16.63 8.64
N ASP A 164 -10.30 17.66 8.63
CA ASP A 164 -11.43 17.74 7.70
C ASP A 164 -11.04 18.62 6.51
N ILE A 165 -10.12 18.11 5.69
CA ILE A 165 -9.46 18.82 4.58
C ILE A 165 -9.61 18.10 3.25
N GLU A 166 -10.56 17.15 3.12
CA GLU A 166 -10.71 16.36 1.91
C GLU A 166 -10.89 17.22 0.67
N ASP A 167 -11.62 18.32 0.76
CA ASP A 167 -11.86 19.21 -0.36
C ASP A 167 -10.59 19.94 -0.86
N GLU A 168 -9.59 20.07 0.03
CA GLU A 168 -8.31 20.70 -0.28
C GLU A 168 -7.31 19.71 -0.89
N ILE A 169 -7.58 18.39 -0.80
CA ILE A 169 -6.68 17.36 -1.32
C ILE A 169 -6.82 17.30 -2.85
N PRO A 170 -5.73 17.55 -3.60
CA PRO A 170 -5.78 17.50 -5.05
C PRO A 170 -6.26 16.14 -5.58
N PRO A 171 -7.01 16.07 -6.68
CA PRO A 171 -7.48 14.81 -7.27
C PRO A 171 -6.33 13.95 -7.84
N THR A 172 -5.14 14.51 -7.99
CA THR A 172 -3.90 13.81 -8.36
C THR A 172 -3.10 13.29 -7.18
N SER A 173 -3.54 13.57 -5.94
CA SER A 173 -2.85 13.09 -4.73
C SER A 173 -2.94 11.57 -4.63
N ILE A 174 -1.84 10.94 -4.19
CA ILE A 174 -1.82 9.50 -3.89
C ILE A 174 -2.86 9.11 -2.83
N LEU A 175 -3.22 10.02 -1.93
CA LEU A 175 -4.22 9.77 -0.91
C LEU A 175 -5.60 9.47 -1.52
N ARG A 176 -5.89 10.02 -2.70
CA ARG A 176 -7.13 9.77 -3.44
C ARG A 176 -7.27 8.32 -3.93
N GLU A 177 -6.20 7.55 -3.98
CA GLU A 177 -6.27 6.09 -4.21
C GLU A 177 -7.05 5.39 -3.10
N PHE A 178 -6.95 5.90 -1.87
CA PHE A 178 -7.55 5.28 -0.68
C PHE A 178 -8.92 5.85 -0.36
N ILE A 179 -9.08 7.17 -0.42
CA ILE A 179 -10.32 7.86 -0.04
C ILE A 179 -11.26 8.15 -1.22
N GLY A 180 -10.83 7.87 -2.45
CA GLY A 180 -11.61 8.12 -3.66
C GLY A 180 -11.43 9.52 -4.24
N GLY A 181 -12.08 9.77 -5.39
CA GLY A 181 -12.03 11.07 -6.09
C GLY A 181 -10.74 11.34 -6.83
N ASN A 182 -10.00 10.32 -7.26
CA ASN A 182 -8.82 10.49 -8.11
C ASN A 182 -9.21 10.72 -9.58
N THR A 183 -8.28 11.33 -10.35
CA THR A 183 -8.48 11.61 -11.78
C THR A 183 -7.97 10.50 -12.70
N TYR A 184 -7.22 9.52 -12.19
CA TYR A 184 -6.55 8.51 -13.00
C TYR A 184 -7.42 7.29 -13.28
N TYR A 185 -8.37 6.99 -12.40
CA TYR A 185 -9.29 5.85 -12.52
C TYR A 185 -10.71 6.39 -12.57
N ARG A 186 -11.36 6.21 -13.68
CA ARG A 186 -12.80 6.46 -13.87
C ARG A 186 -13.56 5.15 -13.93
#